data_b81897effcd84e0f7f2ca75f5246c8ed
#
_entry.id   b81897effcd84e0f7f2ca75f5246c8ed
#
_cell.length_a   1.000
_cell.length_b   1.000
_cell.length_c   1.000
_cell.angle_alpha   90.00
_cell.angle_beta   90.00
_cell.angle_gamma   90.00
#
_symmetry.space_group_name_H-M   'P 1'
#
loop_
_entity.id
_entity.type
_entity.pdbx_description
1 polymer ?
#
loop_
_entity_poly.entity_id
_entity_poly.type
_entity_poly.pdbx_seq_one_letter_code
_entity_poly.pdbx_strand_id
1 'polypeptide(L)'
;MKKFEILLSTYNGERYISEQLNSLMNQTHRNFNIIIRDDGSTDQTSAIVSQWASNYPDWIRFVPGENIGVIKSFLWLLQHSSSDSDYFCFCDQDDVWMPHKLTSAATHLESLGTSNPAMVFTSTQMTTSDLTPIKVWPSAISKVPSFYNALIQNIAVGATIAFNREARSLLCSKQPSAENVLMHDWWVYLCVSAFGKVRFEPEPSILYRQHANNVVGGEGSTWDKIKKKWQSYRKHKGRRLLHKQALEFYTLYGDQVDSDKREQLTLFLAPRPKTRDRMTYLYRSKLYRQSTVEQVLFKFLILIHYV
;
A
#
# COMPACT_ATOMS: atom_id res chain seq x y z
N MET A 1 13.38 9.52 21.28
CA MET A 1 13.08 8.40 20.33
C MET A 1 11.86 8.81 19.54
N LYS A 2 11.88 8.68 18.21
CA LYS A 2 10.77 9.06 17.31
C LYS A 2 9.49 8.30 17.63
N LYS A 3 8.33 8.96 17.52
CA LYS A 3 7.05 8.37 17.86
C LYS A 3 6.36 7.79 16.61
N PHE A 4 5.94 6.54 16.69
CA PHE A 4 5.10 5.90 15.66
C PHE A 4 3.61 5.96 16.00
N GLU A 5 2.79 6.00 14.97
CA GLU A 5 1.39 5.64 15.05
C GLU A 5 1.08 4.51 14.07
N ILE A 6 0.53 3.42 14.59
CA ILE A 6 0.15 2.24 13.83
C ILE A 6 -1.33 2.35 13.47
N LEU A 7 -1.62 2.31 12.17
CA LEU A 7 -2.96 2.46 11.61
C LEU A 7 -3.49 1.07 11.27
N LEU A 8 -4.28 0.47 12.15
CA LEU A 8 -4.81 -0.87 12.03
C LEU A 8 -6.28 -0.86 11.62
N SER A 9 -6.60 -1.48 10.50
CA SER A 9 -7.98 -1.73 10.08
C SER A 9 -8.35 -3.19 10.31
N THR A 10 -9.52 -3.45 10.90
CA THR A 10 -10.01 -4.80 11.16
C THR A 10 -11.44 -4.99 10.66
N TYR A 11 -11.74 -6.19 10.15
CA TYR A 11 -13.07 -6.65 9.75
C TYR A 11 -13.14 -8.19 9.79
N ASN A 12 -13.98 -8.75 10.66
CA ASN A 12 -14.14 -10.20 10.84
C ASN A 12 -12.80 -10.94 10.97
N GLY A 13 -11.95 -10.45 11.89
CA GLY A 13 -10.60 -10.92 12.12
C GLY A 13 -10.40 -11.66 13.43
N GLU A 14 -11.46 -12.15 14.08
CA GLU A 14 -11.41 -12.79 15.43
C GLU A 14 -10.32 -13.86 15.55
N ARG A 15 -10.05 -14.56 14.45
CA ARG A 15 -9.09 -15.66 14.41
C ARG A 15 -7.64 -15.23 14.63
N TYR A 16 -7.26 -14.03 14.18
CA TYR A 16 -5.86 -13.62 14.09
C TYR A 16 -5.53 -12.33 14.84
N ILE A 17 -6.52 -11.49 15.12
CA ILE A 17 -6.31 -10.14 15.67
C ILE A 17 -5.53 -10.15 16.99
N SER A 18 -5.75 -11.12 17.88
CA SER A 18 -5.02 -11.20 19.14
C SER A 18 -3.52 -11.48 18.92
N GLU A 19 -3.18 -12.36 17.96
CA GLU A 19 -1.80 -12.66 17.61
C GLU A 19 -1.11 -11.46 16.99
N GLN A 20 -1.80 -10.75 16.09
CA GLN A 20 -1.33 -9.50 15.52
C GLN A 20 -1.05 -8.45 16.61
N LEU A 21 -2.00 -8.19 17.52
CA LEU A 21 -1.82 -7.22 18.61
C LEU A 21 -0.67 -7.61 19.55
N ASN A 22 -0.51 -8.89 19.87
CA ASN A 22 0.65 -9.38 20.62
C ASN A 22 1.97 -9.04 19.90
N SER A 23 2.04 -9.19 18.58
CA SER A 23 3.24 -8.87 17.81
C SER A 23 3.58 -7.38 17.83
N LEU A 24 2.57 -6.51 17.86
CA LEU A 24 2.78 -5.07 18.02
C LEU A 24 3.32 -4.73 19.42
N MET A 25 2.78 -5.35 20.46
CA MET A 25 3.26 -5.13 21.84
C MET A 25 4.68 -5.66 22.06
N ASN A 26 5.18 -6.56 21.22
CA ASN A 26 6.54 -7.12 21.27
C ASN A 26 7.56 -6.37 20.41
N GLN A 27 7.22 -5.19 19.87
CA GLN A 27 8.18 -4.39 19.12
C GLN A 27 9.33 -3.89 20.00
N THR A 28 10.57 -3.91 19.46
CA THR A 28 11.76 -3.39 20.16
C THR A 28 11.74 -1.87 20.31
N HIS A 29 11.12 -1.17 19.37
CA HIS A 29 10.86 0.26 19.46
C HIS A 29 9.59 0.49 20.29
N ARG A 30 9.73 1.11 21.47
CA ARG A 30 8.65 1.20 22.47
C ARG A 30 7.82 2.50 22.41
N ASN A 31 8.23 3.50 21.62
CA ASN A 31 7.50 4.77 21.53
C ASN A 31 6.51 4.74 20.35
N PHE A 32 5.36 4.10 20.56
CA PHE A 32 4.29 4.03 19.56
C PHE A 32 2.90 4.04 20.21
N ASN A 33 1.91 4.44 19.41
CA ASN A 33 0.48 4.27 19.69
C ASN A 33 -0.16 3.50 18.51
N ILE A 34 -1.32 2.91 18.78
CA ILE A 34 -2.11 2.17 17.80
C ILE A 34 -3.49 2.81 17.73
N ILE A 35 -3.92 3.21 16.53
CA ILE A 35 -5.32 3.50 16.26
C ILE A 35 -5.91 2.32 15.51
N ILE A 36 -6.96 1.73 16.07
CA ILE A 36 -7.66 0.57 15.48
C ILE A 36 -9.05 1.01 15.09
N ARG A 37 -9.38 0.86 13.80
CA ARG A 37 -10.74 1.02 13.30
C ARG A 37 -11.31 -0.35 12.97
N ASP A 38 -12.40 -0.70 13.65
CA ASP A 38 -13.21 -1.86 13.26
C ASP A 38 -14.22 -1.45 12.18
N ASP A 39 -14.16 -2.13 11.04
CA ASP A 39 -14.98 -1.81 9.87
C ASP A 39 -16.34 -2.54 9.91
N GLY A 40 -16.98 -2.59 11.09
CA GLY A 40 -18.29 -3.18 11.28
C GLY A 40 -18.27 -4.71 11.34
N SER A 41 -17.33 -5.30 12.10
CA SER A 41 -17.26 -6.75 12.31
C SER A 41 -18.54 -7.32 12.92
N THR A 42 -18.90 -8.52 12.48
CA THR A 42 -20.05 -9.29 12.96
C THR A 42 -19.67 -10.50 13.80
N ASP A 43 -18.37 -10.78 13.91
CA ASP A 43 -17.78 -11.81 14.77
C ASP A 43 -17.26 -11.21 16.09
N GLN A 44 -16.41 -11.92 16.83
CA GLN A 44 -15.88 -11.47 18.12
C GLN A 44 -14.75 -10.41 17.99
N THR A 45 -14.40 -9.96 16.79
CA THR A 45 -13.30 -9.00 16.58
C THR A 45 -13.41 -7.76 17.43
N SER A 46 -14.57 -7.09 17.38
CA SER A 46 -14.83 -5.85 18.13
C SER A 46 -14.71 -6.04 19.64
N ALA A 47 -15.21 -7.15 20.17
CA ALA A 47 -15.11 -7.48 21.59
C ALA A 47 -13.65 -7.73 22.01
N ILE A 48 -12.89 -8.48 21.21
CA ILE A 48 -11.46 -8.74 21.44
C ILE A 48 -10.67 -7.43 21.46
N VAL A 49 -10.85 -6.58 20.43
CA VAL A 49 -10.12 -5.29 20.34
C VAL A 49 -10.51 -4.35 21.49
N SER A 50 -11.77 -4.31 21.89
CA SER A 50 -12.23 -3.52 23.03
C SER A 50 -11.55 -3.94 24.33
N GLN A 51 -11.39 -5.25 24.56
CA GLN A 51 -10.66 -5.78 25.72
C GLN A 51 -9.18 -5.38 25.69
N TRP A 52 -8.53 -5.46 24.51
CA TRP A 52 -7.14 -5.01 24.35
C TRP A 52 -7.00 -3.51 24.64
N ALA A 53 -7.90 -2.67 24.12
CA ALA A 53 -7.88 -1.22 24.35
C ALA A 53 -8.09 -0.90 25.85
N SER A 54 -8.93 -1.65 26.56
CA SER A 54 -9.14 -1.52 28.01
C SER A 54 -7.90 -1.92 28.81
N ASN A 55 -7.16 -2.93 28.38
CA ASN A 55 -5.92 -3.37 29.04
C ASN A 55 -4.72 -2.46 28.76
N TYR A 56 -4.73 -1.74 27.62
CA TYR A 56 -3.63 -0.88 27.16
C TYR A 56 -4.14 0.51 26.74
N PRO A 57 -4.83 1.27 27.64
CA PRO A 57 -5.51 2.52 27.28
C PRO A 57 -4.56 3.63 26.78
N ASP A 58 -3.32 3.65 27.27
CA ASP A 58 -2.31 4.62 26.83
C ASP A 58 -1.70 4.31 25.45
N TRP A 59 -1.92 3.09 24.92
CA TRP A 59 -1.29 2.61 23.70
C TRP A 59 -2.29 2.42 22.57
N ILE A 60 -3.53 2.03 22.89
CA ILE A 60 -4.53 1.60 21.91
C ILE A 60 -5.75 2.52 21.99
N ARG A 61 -6.01 3.18 20.87
CA ARG A 61 -7.26 3.90 20.61
C ARG A 61 -8.14 3.05 19.71
N PHE A 62 -9.25 2.56 20.24
CA PHE A 62 -10.21 1.76 19.49
C PHE A 62 -11.40 2.61 19.01
N VAL A 63 -11.76 2.45 17.73
CA VAL A 63 -12.88 3.15 17.09
C VAL A 63 -13.73 2.14 16.33
N PRO A 64 -14.85 1.68 16.89
CA PRO A 64 -15.83 0.89 16.15
C PRO A 64 -16.55 1.76 15.13
N GLY A 65 -16.81 1.20 13.93
CA GLY A 65 -17.49 1.89 12.86
C GLY A 65 -18.39 0.97 12.03
N GLU A 66 -19.11 1.54 11.08
CA GLU A 66 -19.84 0.79 10.06
C GLU A 66 -18.89 0.28 8.98
N ASN A 67 -19.30 -0.76 8.23
CA ASN A 67 -18.52 -1.29 7.12
C ASN A 67 -18.52 -0.31 5.95
N ILE A 68 -17.36 0.29 5.70
CA ILE A 68 -17.12 1.21 4.58
C ILE A 68 -16.11 0.65 3.57
N GLY A 69 -15.56 -0.53 3.84
CA GLY A 69 -14.58 -1.24 3.03
C GLY A 69 -13.14 -0.81 3.27
N VAL A 70 -12.21 -1.71 2.98
CA VAL A 70 -10.78 -1.60 3.34
C VAL A 70 -10.13 -0.28 2.91
N ILE A 71 -10.39 0.20 1.69
CA ILE A 71 -9.79 1.45 1.19
C ILE A 71 -10.26 2.65 2.02
N LYS A 72 -11.57 2.79 2.23
CA LYS A 72 -12.13 3.90 3.02
C LYS A 72 -11.71 3.80 4.48
N SER A 73 -11.61 2.59 5.04
CA SER A 73 -11.16 2.36 6.41
C SER A 73 -9.73 2.85 6.63
N PHE A 74 -8.78 2.52 5.75
CA PHE A 74 -7.40 3.01 5.84
C PHE A 74 -7.27 4.51 5.55
N LEU A 75 -8.04 5.06 4.60
CA LEU A 75 -8.08 6.51 4.37
C LEU A 75 -8.64 7.25 5.59
N TRP A 76 -9.65 6.69 6.25
CA TRP A 76 -10.19 7.22 7.50
C TRP A 76 -9.14 7.21 8.62
N LEU A 77 -8.44 6.08 8.82
CA LEU A 77 -7.36 5.97 9.80
C LEU A 77 -6.27 7.01 9.56
N LEU A 78 -5.86 7.21 8.32
CA LEU A 78 -4.88 8.21 7.93
C LEU A 78 -5.33 9.62 8.31
N GLN A 79 -6.58 10.00 8.02
CA GLN A 79 -7.13 11.30 8.35
C GLN A 79 -7.25 11.54 9.86
N HIS A 80 -7.54 10.49 10.64
CA HIS A 80 -7.72 10.56 12.09
C HIS A 80 -6.46 10.24 12.89
N SER A 81 -5.33 10.03 12.19
CA SER A 81 -4.03 9.82 12.80
C SER A 81 -3.50 11.10 13.45
N SER A 82 -2.70 10.96 14.49
CA SER A 82 -2.16 12.09 15.26
C SER A 82 -1.15 12.90 14.43
N SER A 83 -1.26 14.23 14.45
CA SER A 83 -0.24 15.13 13.90
C SER A 83 1.07 15.13 14.69
N ASP A 84 1.04 14.62 15.93
CA ASP A 84 2.20 14.65 16.85
C ASP A 84 3.13 13.45 16.65
N SER A 85 2.70 12.43 15.92
CA SER A 85 3.55 11.30 15.58
C SER A 85 4.56 11.66 14.48
N ASP A 86 5.75 11.09 14.55
CA ASP A 86 6.82 11.30 13.56
C ASP A 86 6.69 10.37 12.38
N TYR A 87 6.26 9.12 12.65
CA TYR A 87 6.16 8.04 11.66
C TYR A 87 4.83 7.30 11.78
N PHE A 88 4.40 6.72 10.67
CA PHE A 88 3.12 6.00 10.54
C PHE A 88 3.33 4.68 9.82
N CYS A 89 2.59 3.65 10.22
CA CYS A 89 2.58 2.34 9.56
C CYS A 89 1.16 1.89 9.33
N PHE A 90 0.88 1.28 8.17
CA PHE A 90 -0.35 0.50 8.02
C PHE A 90 -0.18 -0.89 8.63
N CYS A 91 -1.26 -1.43 9.14
CA CYS A 91 -1.30 -2.74 9.77
C CYS A 91 -2.58 -3.48 9.38
N ASP A 92 -2.43 -4.65 8.78
CA ASP A 92 -3.51 -5.59 8.56
C ASP A 92 -3.74 -6.44 9.83
N GLN A 93 -4.93 -7.02 9.97
CA GLN A 93 -5.37 -7.71 11.20
C GLN A 93 -4.81 -9.12 11.38
N ASP A 94 -4.21 -9.72 10.35
CA ASP A 94 -4.01 -11.16 10.19
C ASP A 94 -2.56 -11.59 9.97
N ASP A 95 -1.63 -10.63 10.03
CA ASP A 95 -0.19 -10.84 9.95
C ASP A 95 0.45 -11.00 11.34
N VAL A 96 1.77 -11.16 11.38
CA VAL A 96 2.58 -11.05 12.60
C VAL A 96 3.79 -10.18 12.31
N TRP A 97 3.96 -9.10 13.06
CA TRP A 97 5.11 -8.21 12.89
C TRP A 97 6.36 -8.78 13.55
N MET A 98 7.48 -8.72 12.85
CA MET A 98 8.77 -9.08 13.43
C MET A 98 9.20 -8.00 14.44
N PRO A 99 9.87 -8.37 15.55
CA PRO A 99 10.18 -7.44 16.65
C PRO A 99 10.96 -6.18 16.23
N HIS A 100 11.78 -6.26 15.20
CA HIS A 100 12.61 -5.17 14.69
C HIS A 100 11.92 -4.23 13.70
N LYS A 101 10.67 -4.47 13.31
CA LYS A 101 10.00 -3.72 12.23
C LYS A 101 10.02 -2.21 12.44
N LEU A 102 9.59 -1.72 13.59
CA LEU A 102 9.56 -0.28 13.86
C LEU A 102 10.98 0.32 13.99
N THR A 103 11.90 -0.40 14.58
CA THR A 103 13.31 0.07 14.70
C THR A 103 13.96 0.17 13.33
N SER A 104 13.79 -0.82 12.48
CA SER A 104 14.29 -0.82 11.09
C SER A 104 13.66 0.32 10.29
N ALA A 105 12.33 0.47 10.37
CA ALA A 105 11.61 1.55 9.68
C ALA A 105 12.11 2.95 10.11
N ALA A 106 12.34 3.17 11.42
CA ALA A 106 12.88 4.43 11.91
C ALA A 106 14.26 4.73 11.30
N THR A 107 15.19 3.76 11.35
CA THR A 107 16.53 3.90 10.79
C THR A 107 16.50 4.28 9.30
N HIS A 108 15.66 3.59 8.52
CA HIS A 108 15.56 3.84 7.08
C HIS A 108 14.89 5.18 6.76
N LEU A 109 13.84 5.56 7.49
CA LEU A 109 13.16 6.86 7.29
C LEU A 109 14.09 8.03 7.68
N GLU A 110 14.86 7.91 8.75
CA GLU A 110 15.86 8.91 9.15
C GLU A 110 16.93 9.10 8.06
N SER A 111 17.39 8.02 7.43
CA SER A 111 18.36 8.08 6.33
C SER A 111 17.86 8.78 5.07
N LEU A 112 16.52 8.82 4.85
CA LEU A 112 15.90 9.53 3.73
C LEU A 112 15.75 11.03 3.98
N GLY A 113 15.89 11.47 5.25
CA GLY A 113 15.70 12.85 5.70
C GLY A 113 14.25 13.13 6.11
N THR A 114 14.08 14.19 6.91
CA THR A 114 12.80 14.54 7.56
C THR A 114 12.10 15.75 6.94
N SER A 115 12.67 16.37 5.91
CA SER A 115 12.15 17.61 5.35
C SER A 115 11.19 17.41 4.17
N ASN A 116 11.13 16.21 3.61
CA ASN A 116 10.29 15.86 2.48
C ASN A 116 9.49 14.60 2.76
N PRO A 117 8.38 14.36 2.05
CA PRO A 117 7.68 13.10 2.12
C PRO A 117 8.62 11.91 1.90
N ALA A 118 8.56 10.93 2.79
CA ALA A 118 9.40 9.73 2.68
C ALA A 118 8.61 8.49 3.12
N MET A 119 8.84 7.38 2.44
CA MET A 119 8.33 6.08 2.84
C MET A 119 9.38 4.99 2.62
N VAL A 120 9.29 3.97 3.44
CA VAL A 120 9.98 2.69 3.29
C VAL A 120 8.95 1.58 3.24
N PHE A 121 9.23 0.55 2.45
CA PHE A 121 8.49 -0.70 2.48
C PHE A 121 9.47 -1.86 2.38
N THR A 122 9.08 -3.01 2.94
CA THR A 122 9.97 -4.18 3.02
C THR A 122 9.44 -5.35 2.21
N SER A 123 10.27 -6.38 2.07
CA SER A 123 9.78 -7.72 1.73
C SER A 123 8.87 -8.26 2.83
N THR A 124 8.12 -9.29 2.50
CA THR A 124 7.35 -10.11 3.44
C THR A 124 7.95 -11.50 3.54
N GLN A 125 7.98 -12.09 4.73
CA GLN A 125 8.12 -13.55 4.86
C GLN A 125 6.74 -14.15 4.69
N MET A 126 6.42 -14.65 3.51
CA MET A 126 5.16 -15.36 3.27
C MET A 126 5.12 -16.64 4.09
N THR A 127 3.99 -16.88 4.75
CA THR A 127 3.78 -18.05 5.61
C THR A 127 2.45 -18.73 5.28
N THR A 128 2.29 -19.96 5.74
CA THR A 128 0.99 -20.64 5.81
C THR A 128 0.10 -19.99 6.89
N SER A 129 -1.13 -20.48 7.04
CA SER A 129 -2.05 -20.00 8.08
C SER A 129 -1.56 -20.24 9.51
N ASP A 130 -0.66 -21.19 9.73
CA ASP A 130 -0.01 -21.55 11.00
C ASP A 130 1.41 -20.96 11.14
N LEU A 131 1.74 -19.96 10.33
CA LEU A 131 3.02 -19.24 10.32
C LEU A 131 4.24 -20.05 9.87
N THR A 132 4.06 -21.23 9.26
CA THR A 132 5.19 -21.95 8.66
C THR A 132 5.75 -21.14 7.46
N PRO A 133 7.05 -20.82 7.44
CA PRO A 133 7.64 -20.03 6.36
C PRO A 133 7.56 -20.71 5.00
N ILE A 134 7.18 -19.96 3.96
CA ILE A 134 7.12 -20.42 2.56
C ILE A 134 8.27 -19.82 1.75
N LYS A 135 8.31 -18.48 1.68
CA LYS A 135 9.33 -17.73 0.90
C LYS A 135 9.32 -16.25 1.27
N VAL A 136 10.43 -15.58 0.98
CA VAL A 136 10.49 -14.10 0.99
C VAL A 136 9.91 -13.56 -0.33
N TRP A 137 9.02 -12.55 -0.23
CA TRP A 137 8.43 -11.92 -1.41
C TRP A 137 8.21 -10.39 -1.23
N PRO A 138 8.57 -9.58 -2.24
CA PRO A 138 9.50 -9.92 -3.30
C PRO A 138 10.90 -10.13 -2.72
N SER A 139 11.67 -11.05 -3.27
CA SER A 139 13.06 -11.27 -2.80
C SER A 139 13.99 -10.12 -3.19
N ALA A 140 13.63 -9.40 -4.25
CA ALA A 140 14.30 -8.19 -4.73
C ALA A 140 13.37 -7.42 -5.67
N ILE A 141 13.70 -6.15 -5.90
CA ILE A 141 13.12 -5.34 -6.97
C ILE A 141 14.19 -5.07 -8.05
N SER A 142 13.79 -5.06 -9.31
CA SER A 142 14.73 -4.92 -10.43
C SER A 142 15.02 -3.46 -10.78
N LYS A 143 14.15 -2.54 -10.36
CA LYS A 143 14.25 -1.10 -10.65
C LYS A 143 13.88 -0.29 -9.42
N VAL A 144 14.53 0.85 -9.26
CA VAL A 144 14.28 1.77 -8.14
C VAL A 144 12.82 2.19 -8.12
N PRO A 145 12.15 2.22 -6.95
CA PRO A 145 10.80 2.75 -6.81
C PRO A 145 10.73 4.21 -7.29
N SER A 146 9.72 4.55 -8.07
CA SER A 146 9.53 5.93 -8.55
C SER A 146 8.09 6.20 -8.94
N PHE A 147 7.76 7.48 -9.17
CA PHE A 147 6.49 7.91 -9.72
C PHE A 147 6.11 7.17 -11.02
N TYR A 148 7.08 6.96 -11.91
CA TYR A 148 6.84 6.30 -13.20
C TYR A 148 6.48 4.81 -13.08
N ASN A 149 6.92 4.16 -12.02
CA ASN A 149 6.47 2.82 -11.65
C ASN A 149 5.12 2.88 -10.93
N ALA A 150 5.00 3.76 -9.93
CA ALA A 150 3.81 3.86 -9.08
C ALA A 150 2.55 4.19 -9.88
N LEU A 151 2.65 4.94 -10.97
CA LEU A 151 1.51 5.30 -11.82
C LEU A 151 0.82 4.07 -12.45
N ILE A 152 1.56 2.98 -12.68
CA ILE A 152 1.06 1.79 -13.38
C ILE A 152 1.25 0.46 -12.66
N GLN A 153 1.90 0.47 -11.48
CA GLN A 153 2.14 -0.74 -10.70
C GLN A 153 2.29 -0.45 -9.22
N ASN A 154 1.58 -1.18 -8.36
CA ASN A 154 1.89 -1.23 -6.95
C ASN A 154 2.97 -2.28 -6.69
N ILE A 155 4.01 -1.92 -5.93
CA ILE A 155 5.08 -2.81 -5.48
C ILE A 155 5.22 -2.80 -3.94
N ALA A 156 4.51 -1.90 -3.27
CA ALA A 156 4.56 -1.73 -1.82
C ALA A 156 3.34 -2.41 -1.18
N VAL A 157 3.59 -3.49 -0.43
CA VAL A 157 2.54 -4.18 0.34
C VAL A 157 2.16 -3.32 1.54
N GLY A 158 0.88 -3.02 1.73
CA GLY A 158 0.38 -2.10 2.75
C GLY A 158 0.94 -2.37 4.14
N ALA A 159 0.84 -3.61 4.63
CA ALA A 159 1.33 -4.02 5.94
C ALA A 159 2.86 -3.84 6.14
N THR A 160 3.63 -3.63 5.06
CA THR A 160 5.08 -3.38 5.16
C THR A 160 5.46 -1.91 5.14
N ILE A 161 4.51 -1.03 4.81
CA ILE A 161 4.77 0.40 4.63
C ILE A 161 4.95 1.11 5.97
N ALA A 162 6.00 1.93 6.03
CA ALA A 162 6.15 2.99 7.02
C ALA A 162 6.47 4.32 6.31
N PHE A 163 5.93 5.44 6.80
CA PHE A 163 6.13 6.76 6.20
C PHE A 163 6.23 7.86 7.27
N ASN A 164 6.82 9.00 6.90
CA ASN A 164 7.06 10.10 7.81
C ASN A 164 5.87 11.09 7.91
N ARG A 165 5.99 12.05 8.81
CA ARG A 165 5.00 13.12 9.06
C ARG A 165 4.72 13.95 7.82
N GLU A 166 5.73 14.24 7.02
CA GLU A 166 5.60 15.02 5.78
C GLU A 166 4.77 14.26 4.74
N ALA A 167 4.97 12.94 4.63
CA ALA A 167 4.13 12.09 3.78
C ALA A 167 2.68 12.04 4.30
N ARG A 168 2.47 11.89 5.62
CA ARG A 168 1.13 11.99 6.21
C ARG A 168 0.48 13.34 5.90
N SER A 169 1.21 14.45 6.09
CA SER A 169 0.69 15.80 5.84
C SER A 169 0.28 15.98 4.37
N LEU A 170 1.09 15.49 3.44
CA LEU A 170 0.76 15.46 2.02
C LEU A 170 -0.54 14.68 1.76
N LEU A 171 -0.63 13.46 2.28
CA LEU A 171 -1.76 12.56 2.07
C LEU A 171 -3.06 13.07 2.69
N CYS A 172 -2.98 13.76 3.83
CA CYS A 172 -4.12 14.35 4.52
C CYS A 172 -4.54 15.70 3.96
N SER A 173 -3.68 16.38 3.19
CA SER A 173 -3.97 17.70 2.62
C SER A 173 -5.09 17.67 1.58
N LYS A 174 -5.28 16.52 0.92
CA LYS A 174 -6.30 16.31 -0.12
C LYS A 174 -6.85 14.90 -0.02
N GLN A 175 -8.16 14.79 0.03
CA GLN A 175 -8.85 13.50 0.12
C GLN A 175 -9.20 12.99 -1.28
N PRO A 176 -8.70 11.81 -1.67
CA PRO A 176 -9.14 11.18 -2.91
C PRO A 176 -10.54 10.57 -2.76
N SER A 177 -11.28 10.50 -3.86
CA SER A 177 -12.45 9.64 -3.91
C SER A 177 -12.01 8.16 -3.85
N ALA A 178 -12.44 7.45 -2.81
CA ALA A 178 -12.06 6.05 -2.61
C ALA A 178 -12.46 5.15 -3.80
N GLU A 179 -13.48 5.54 -4.56
CA GLU A 179 -13.94 4.82 -5.76
C GLU A 179 -12.98 4.93 -6.95
N ASN A 180 -12.09 5.93 -6.90
CA ASN A 180 -11.05 6.15 -7.90
C ASN A 180 -9.68 5.64 -7.45
N VAL A 181 -9.54 5.23 -6.19
CA VAL A 181 -8.32 4.64 -5.63
C VAL A 181 -8.35 3.12 -5.78
N LEU A 182 -7.29 2.55 -6.33
CA LEU A 182 -7.18 1.11 -6.54
C LEU A 182 -6.96 0.35 -5.23
N MET A 183 -6.09 0.91 -4.36
CA MET A 183 -5.79 0.42 -3.03
C MET A 183 -5.13 1.54 -2.23
N HIS A 184 -5.33 1.60 -0.92
CA HIS A 184 -4.80 2.65 -0.05
C HIS A 184 -3.26 2.72 -0.07
N ASP A 185 -2.59 1.58 -0.05
CA ASP A 185 -1.13 1.44 -0.13
C ASP A 185 -0.57 1.91 -1.47
N TRP A 186 -1.26 1.58 -2.58
CA TRP A 186 -0.88 2.08 -3.90
C TRP A 186 -1.02 3.59 -4.00
N TRP A 187 -2.09 4.15 -3.41
CA TRP A 187 -2.27 5.61 -3.36
C TRP A 187 -1.13 6.30 -2.61
N VAL A 188 -0.76 5.76 -1.44
CA VAL A 188 0.38 6.28 -0.66
C VAL A 188 1.68 6.19 -1.46
N TYR A 189 1.95 5.05 -2.08
CA TYR A 189 3.13 4.86 -2.92
C TYR A 189 3.16 5.86 -4.08
N LEU A 190 2.05 6.08 -4.76
CA LEU A 190 1.93 7.05 -5.86
C LEU A 190 2.21 8.47 -5.38
N CYS A 191 1.55 8.90 -4.31
CA CYS A 191 1.71 10.26 -3.77
C CYS A 191 3.14 10.50 -3.26
N VAL A 192 3.67 9.61 -2.44
CA VAL A 192 5.02 9.80 -1.87
C VAL A 192 6.09 9.74 -2.96
N SER A 193 5.97 8.85 -3.95
CA SER A 193 6.92 8.81 -5.07
C SER A 193 6.86 10.03 -6.00
N ALA A 194 5.73 10.76 -6.00
CA ALA A 194 5.61 12.00 -6.77
C ALA A 194 6.33 13.19 -6.12
N PHE A 195 6.33 13.28 -4.79
CA PHE A 195 6.77 14.47 -4.05
C PHE A 195 7.98 14.22 -3.13
N GLY A 196 8.41 12.98 -2.99
CA GLY A 196 9.40 12.63 -2.00
C GLY A 196 10.26 11.43 -2.38
N LYS A 197 10.67 10.68 -1.37
CA LYS A 197 11.58 9.55 -1.51
C LYS A 197 10.91 8.25 -1.09
N VAL A 198 11.15 7.19 -1.85
CA VAL A 198 10.68 5.84 -1.56
C VAL A 198 11.87 4.89 -1.53
N ARG A 199 11.95 4.07 -0.49
CA ARG A 199 13.00 3.07 -0.32
C ARG A 199 12.38 1.68 -0.14
N PHE A 200 12.94 0.71 -0.83
CA PHE A 200 12.68 -0.72 -0.62
C PHE A 200 13.78 -1.34 0.22
N GLU A 201 13.41 -2.12 1.23
CA GLU A 201 14.32 -2.92 2.05
C GLU A 201 14.02 -4.41 1.83
N PRO A 202 15.01 -5.21 1.44
CA PRO A 202 14.79 -6.62 1.13
C PRO A 202 14.62 -7.49 2.37
N GLU A 203 15.00 -7.02 3.56
CA GLU A 203 14.80 -7.76 4.79
C GLU A 203 13.32 -7.75 5.18
N PRO A 204 12.68 -8.93 5.36
CA PRO A 204 11.28 -9.00 5.77
C PRO A 204 11.07 -8.38 7.15
N SER A 205 9.95 -7.66 7.29
CA SER A 205 9.55 -7.07 8.58
C SER A 205 8.27 -7.68 9.16
N ILE A 206 7.61 -8.55 8.39
CA ILE A 206 6.37 -9.23 8.79
C ILE A 206 6.37 -10.68 8.33
N LEU A 207 5.69 -11.53 9.10
CA LEU A 207 5.21 -12.84 8.68
C LEU A 207 3.85 -12.62 8.02
N TYR A 208 3.83 -12.70 6.67
CA TYR A 208 2.64 -12.45 5.86
C TYR A 208 1.85 -13.73 5.68
N ARG A 209 0.74 -13.83 6.37
CA ARG A 209 -0.08 -15.04 6.41
C ARG A 209 -0.85 -15.23 5.11
N GLN A 210 -0.79 -16.44 4.56
CA GLN A 210 -1.54 -16.82 3.36
C GLN A 210 -2.80 -17.58 3.76
N HIS A 211 -3.96 -17.03 3.39
CA HIS A 211 -5.25 -17.70 3.51
C HIS A 211 -6.16 -17.34 2.32
N ALA A 212 -7.33 -17.97 2.23
CA ALA A 212 -8.20 -17.88 1.05
C ALA A 212 -8.65 -16.45 0.71
N ASN A 213 -8.63 -15.55 1.69
CA ASN A 213 -9.12 -14.17 1.55
C ASN A 213 -8.03 -13.13 1.21
N ASN A 214 -6.75 -13.53 1.07
CA ASN A 214 -5.69 -12.58 0.79
C ASN A 214 -5.79 -12.01 -0.63
N VAL A 215 -5.58 -10.69 -0.74
CA VAL A 215 -5.51 -9.97 -2.03
C VAL A 215 -4.23 -10.32 -2.79
N VAL A 216 -3.12 -10.55 -2.05
CA VAL A 216 -1.79 -10.88 -2.59
C VAL A 216 -1.38 -12.26 -2.11
N GLY A 217 -1.04 -13.14 -3.01
CA GLY A 217 -0.56 -14.47 -2.71
C GLY A 217 -1.44 -15.56 -3.34
N GLY A 218 -0.87 -16.68 -3.60
CA GLY A 218 -1.51 -17.86 -4.17
C GLY A 218 -0.46 -18.73 -4.84
N GLU A 219 -0.32 -19.96 -4.35
CA GLU A 219 0.43 -20.99 -5.06
C GLU A 219 -0.29 -21.28 -6.37
N GLY A 220 0.46 -21.23 -7.47
CA GLY A 220 -0.02 -21.62 -8.77
C GLY A 220 1.14 -21.65 -9.76
N SER A 221 1.06 -22.57 -10.72
CA SER A 221 2.01 -22.66 -11.82
C SER A 221 2.02 -21.31 -12.59
N THR A 222 3.05 -21.10 -13.41
CA THR A 222 3.11 -19.91 -14.28
C THR A 222 1.81 -19.75 -15.10
N TRP A 223 1.19 -20.85 -15.49
CA TRP A 223 -0.09 -20.89 -16.20
C TRP A 223 -1.28 -20.43 -15.32
N ASP A 224 -1.32 -20.82 -14.03
CA ASP A 224 -2.37 -20.38 -13.12
C ASP A 224 -2.28 -18.87 -12.83
N LYS A 225 -1.06 -18.34 -12.73
CA LYS A 225 -0.81 -16.90 -12.62
C LYS A 225 -1.27 -16.15 -13.86
N ILE A 226 -0.99 -16.68 -15.04
CA ILE A 226 -1.45 -16.11 -16.32
C ILE A 226 -2.99 -16.20 -16.39
N LYS A 227 -3.58 -17.34 -16.02
CA LYS A 227 -5.04 -17.54 -16.02
C LYS A 227 -5.75 -16.63 -15.02
N LYS A 228 -5.24 -16.47 -13.79
CA LYS A 228 -5.76 -15.52 -12.80
C LYS A 228 -5.63 -14.07 -13.27
N LYS A 229 -4.49 -13.69 -13.85
CA LYS A 229 -4.30 -12.37 -14.48
C LYS A 229 -5.27 -12.15 -15.64
N TRP A 230 -5.50 -13.16 -16.47
CA TRP A 230 -6.46 -13.11 -17.58
C TRP A 230 -7.92 -13.03 -17.10
N GLN A 231 -8.29 -13.74 -16.04
CA GLN A 231 -9.60 -13.65 -15.40
C GLN A 231 -9.83 -12.28 -14.76
N SER A 232 -8.85 -11.76 -14.02
CA SER A 232 -8.86 -10.41 -13.48
C SER A 232 -8.96 -9.37 -14.60
N TYR A 233 -8.22 -9.56 -15.68
CA TYR A 233 -8.29 -8.78 -16.91
C TYR A 233 -9.72 -8.76 -17.49
N ARG A 234 -10.37 -9.93 -17.67
CA ARG A 234 -11.75 -10.00 -18.18
C ARG A 234 -12.76 -9.34 -17.24
N LYS A 235 -12.61 -9.53 -15.93
CA LYS A 235 -13.49 -8.95 -14.90
C LYS A 235 -13.42 -7.42 -14.86
N HIS A 236 -12.28 -6.84 -15.20
CA HIS A 236 -12.03 -5.39 -15.14
C HIS A 236 -12.01 -4.73 -16.52
N LYS A 237 -12.33 -5.48 -17.59
CA LYS A 237 -12.43 -4.94 -18.96
C LYS A 237 -13.39 -3.76 -19.00
N GLY A 238 -12.93 -2.61 -19.49
CA GLY A 238 -13.70 -1.39 -19.59
C GLY A 238 -13.74 -0.50 -18.34
N ARG A 239 -13.23 -0.95 -17.19
CA ARG A 239 -13.22 -0.13 -15.96
C ARG A 239 -12.10 0.91 -15.92
N ARG A 240 -11.09 0.79 -16.78
CA ARG A 240 -9.91 1.68 -16.87
C ARG A 240 -9.38 2.12 -15.50
N LEU A 241 -9.22 1.17 -14.58
CA LEU A 241 -8.93 1.47 -13.16
C LEU A 241 -7.64 2.29 -12.98
N LEU A 242 -6.58 1.96 -13.74
CA LEU A 242 -5.33 2.74 -13.72
C LEU A 242 -5.56 4.18 -14.17
N HIS A 243 -6.40 4.36 -15.22
CA HIS A 243 -6.73 5.69 -15.72
C HIS A 243 -7.54 6.48 -14.69
N LYS A 244 -8.49 5.86 -13.99
CA LYS A 244 -9.27 6.51 -12.93
C LYS A 244 -8.37 7.01 -11.80
N GLN A 245 -7.46 6.15 -11.30
CA GLN A 245 -6.52 6.55 -10.25
C GLN A 245 -5.56 7.65 -10.72
N ALA A 246 -5.06 7.55 -11.95
CA ALA A 246 -4.20 8.59 -12.52
C ALA A 246 -4.94 9.93 -12.70
N LEU A 247 -6.22 9.90 -13.10
CA LEU A 247 -7.06 11.09 -13.23
C LEU A 247 -7.35 11.71 -11.86
N GLU A 248 -7.67 10.90 -10.85
CA GLU A 248 -7.83 11.36 -9.46
C GLU A 248 -6.56 12.05 -8.96
N PHE A 249 -5.41 11.42 -9.17
CA PHE A 249 -4.12 12.00 -8.81
C PHE A 249 -3.87 13.32 -9.57
N TYR A 250 -4.16 13.37 -10.87
CA TYR A 250 -4.02 14.61 -11.67
C TYR A 250 -4.92 15.72 -11.15
N THR A 251 -6.18 15.40 -10.85
CA THR A 251 -7.15 16.37 -10.32
C THR A 251 -6.69 16.96 -8.98
N LEU A 252 -6.13 16.14 -8.11
CA LEU A 252 -5.70 16.57 -6.79
C LEU A 252 -4.32 17.25 -6.80
N TYR A 253 -3.36 16.72 -7.56
CA TYR A 253 -1.95 17.09 -7.43
C TYR A 253 -1.28 17.55 -8.75
N GLY A 254 -1.99 17.50 -9.88
CA GLY A 254 -1.39 17.76 -11.20
C GLY A 254 -0.66 19.08 -11.32
N ASP A 255 -1.12 20.13 -10.61
CA ASP A 255 -0.47 21.44 -10.62
C ASP A 255 0.76 21.57 -9.71
N GLN A 256 0.96 20.58 -8.82
CA GLN A 256 2.02 20.60 -7.82
C GLN A 256 3.21 19.71 -8.20
N VAL A 257 3.03 18.74 -9.09
CA VAL A 257 4.13 17.90 -9.56
C VAL A 257 5.04 18.66 -10.52
N ASP A 258 6.31 18.25 -10.59
CA ASP A 258 7.25 18.84 -11.56
C ASP A 258 6.80 18.61 -13.02
N SER A 259 7.38 19.39 -13.93
CA SER A 259 7.00 19.41 -15.34
C SER A 259 7.14 18.06 -16.02
N ASP A 260 8.17 17.29 -15.70
CA ASP A 260 8.42 15.95 -16.29
C ASP A 260 7.35 14.95 -15.86
N LYS A 261 7.03 14.89 -14.56
CA LYS A 261 5.96 14.02 -14.06
C LYS A 261 4.59 14.45 -14.61
N ARG A 262 4.33 15.76 -14.70
CA ARG A 262 3.10 16.30 -15.30
C ARG A 262 2.98 15.88 -16.76
N GLU A 263 4.07 15.98 -17.54
CA GLU A 263 4.09 15.53 -18.94
C GLU A 263 3.73 14.04 -19.04
N GLN A 264 4.37 13.18 -18.23
CA GLN A 264 4.10 11.75 -18.27
C GLN A 264 2.67 11.39 -17.82
N LEU A 265 2.13 12.10 -16.83
CA LEU A 265 0.75 11.93 -16.37
C LEU A 265 -0.25 12.36 -17.45
N THR A 266 -0.04 13.52 -18.07
CA THR A 266 -0.86 14.02 -19.19
C THR A 266 -0.80 13.07 -20.38
N LEU A 267 0.40 12.60 -20.73
CA LEU A 267 0.61 11.61 -21.78
C LEU A 267 -0.12 10.28 -21.50
N PHE A 268 -0.13 9.83 -20.24
CA PHE A 268 -0.86 8.63 -19.82
C PHE A 268 -2.37 8.81 -19.91
N LEU A 269 -2.89 9.98 -19.54
CA LEU A 269 -4.32 10.30 -19.55
C LEU A 269 -4.86 10.64 -20.94
N ALA A 270 -4.00 11.08 -21.87
CA ALA A 270 -4.41 11.48 -23.20
C ALA A 270 -5.14 10.35 -23.98
N PRO A 271 -6.23 10.66 -24.71
CA PRO A 271 -6.90 9.69 -25.56
C PRO A 271 -5.96 9.17 -26.66
N ARG A 272 -6.04 7.85 -26.95
CA ARG A 272 -5.18 7.19 -27.95
C ARG A 272 -6.01 6.36 -28.95
N PRO A 273 -6.98 6.96 -29.69
CA PRO A 273 -7.87 6.22 -30.57
C PRO A 273 -7.14 5.60 -31.76
N LYS A 274 -6.15 6.29 -32.32
CA LYS A 274 -5.41 5.83 -33.50
C LYS A 274 -4.17 5.03 -33.11
N THR A 275 -3.76 4.08 -33.96
CA THR A 275 -2.51 3.31 -33.75
C THR A 275 -1.27 4.21 -33.66
N ARG A 276 -1.23 5.27 -34.46
CA ARG A 276 -0.15 6.26 -34.40
C ARG A 276 -0.04 6.91 -33.02
N ASP A 277 -1.15 7.26 -32.37
CA ASP A 277 -1.16 7.90 -31.04
C ASP A 277 -0.59 6.91 -29.98
N ARG A 278 -0.95 5.63 -30.11
CA ARG A 278 -0.44 4.55 -29.25
C ARG A 278 1.05 4.32 -29.44
N MET A 279 1.54 4.34 -30.68
CA MET A 279 2.98 4.25 -30.97
C MET A 279 3.75 5.46 -30.42
N THR A 280 3.22 6.66 -30.60
CA THR A 280 3.79 7.90 -30.03
C THR A 280 3.85 7.83 -28.50
N TYR A 281 2.78 7.34 -27.86
CA TYR A 281 2.77 7.11 -26.40
C TYR A 281 3.88 6.13 -26.00
N LEU A 282 3.98 4.98 -26.65
CA LEU A 282 4.98 3.97 -26.31
C LEU A 282 6.43 4.46 -26.48
N TYR A 283 6.67 5.35 -27.44
CA TYR A 283 7.98 5.97 -27.66
C TYR A 283 8.32 7.01 -26.59
N ARG A 284 7.34 7.85 -26.18
CA ARG A 284 7.55 8.97 -25.23
C ARG A 284 7.39 8.55 -23.77
N SER A 285 6.73 7.43 -23.48
CA SER A 285 6.41 7.02 -22.11
C SER A 285 7.64 6.53 -21.36
N LYS A 286 7.90 7.13 -20.21
CA LYS A 286 8.90 6.73 -19.22
C LYS A 286 8.37 5.69 -18.22
N LEU A 287 7.09 5.28 -18.34
CA LEU A 287 6.45 4.38 -17.39
C LEU A 287 7.03 2.96 -17.51
N TYR A 288 7.27 2.34 -16.37
CA TYR A 288 7.84 1.00 -16.32
C TYR A 288 7.25 0.12 -15.23
N ARG A 289 7.29 -1.18 -15.46
CA ARG A 289 7.03 -2.23 -14.48
C ARG A 289 8.32 -2.91 -14.05
N GLN A 290 8.30 -3.54 -12.88
CA GLN A 290 9.45 -4.25 -12.33
C GLN A 290 9.86 -5.43 -13.23
N SER A 291 8.91 -6.24 -13.69
CA SER A 291 9.18 -7.37 -14.57
C SER A 291 9.19 -6.97 -16.04
N THR A 292 10.21 -7.42 -16.79
CA THR A 292 10.29 -7.23 -18.24
C THR A 292 9.09 -7.86 -18.97
N VAL A 293 8.65 -9.03 -18.53
CA VAL A 293 7.47 -9.70 -19.09
C VAL A 293 6.20 -8.87 -18.86
N GLU A 294 6.03 -8.32 -17.64
CA GLU A 294 4.91 -7.44 -17.36
C GLU A 294 4.99 -6.12 -18.13
N GLN A 295 6.18 -5.60 -18.36
CA GLN A 295 6.38 -4.41 -19.17
C GLN A 295 5.97 -4.64 -20.63
N VAL A 296 6.38 -5.76 -21.21
CA VAL A 296 6.00 -6.14 -22.59
C VAL A 296 4.48 -6.31 -22.69
N LEU A 297 3.88 -7.02 -21.72
CA LEU A 297 2.43 -7.20 -21.68
C LEU A 297 1.71 -5.84 -21.56
N PHE A 298 2.17 -4.94 -20.70
CA PHE A 298 1.59 -3.61 -20.53
C PHE A 298 1.64 -2.81 -21.84
N LYS A 299 2.78 -2.82 -22.54
CA LYS A 299 2.93 -2.18 -23.86
C LYS A 299 1.97 -2.79 -24.89
N PHE A 300 1.82 -4.10 -24.91
CA PHE A 300 0.87 -4.79 -25.77
C PHE A 300 -0.58 -4.38 -25.48
N LEU A 301 -0.96 -4.26 -24.20
CA LEU A 301 -2.30 -3.80 -23.79
C LEU A 301 -2.58 -2.36 -24.26
N ILE A 302 -1.58 -1.49 -24.28
CA ILE A 302 -1.70 -0.15 -24.88
C ILE A 302 -1.94 -0.25 -26.39
N LEU A 303 -1.18 -1.11 -27.11
CA LEU A 303 -1.34 -1.26 -28.57
C LEU A 303 -2.72 -1.73 -28.99
N ILE A 304 -3.32 -2.64 -28.22
CA ILE A 304 -4.68 -3.14 -28.51
C ILE A 304 -5.81 -2.26 -27.92
N HIS A 305 -5.47 -1.05 -27.45
CA HIS A 305 -6.43 -0.08 -26.90
C HIS A 305 -7.21 -0.59 -25.67
N TYR A 306 -6.55 -1.35 -24.83
CA TYR A 306 -7.17 -1.88 -23.62
C TYR A 306 -6.93 -0.98 -22.39
N VAL A 307 -5.80 -0.32 -22.30
CA VAL A 307 -5.40 0.64 -21.27
C VAL A 307 -5.42 2.06 -21.82
#